data_cba6e6611063d656ab458c130ca134c9
#
_entry.id   cba6e6611063d656ab458c130ca134c9
#
_cell.length_a   1.000
_cell.length_b   1.000
_cell.length_c   1.000
_cell.angle_alpha   90.00
_cell.angle_beta   90.00
_cell.angle_gamma   90.00
#
_symmetry.space_group_name_H-M   'P 1'
#
loop_
_entity.id
_entity.type
_entity.pdbx_description
1 polymer ?
#
loop_
_entity_poly.entity_id
_entity_poly.type
_entity_poly.pdbx_seq_one_letter_code
_entity_poly.pdbx_strand_id
1 'polypeptide(L)'
;TSNVYEEGSVQHIARIHVSLGVDQSSKKEYEAFTTLYSENIALIRNEIIQVIREQTYSMMSKADAQTKLGSEIVNRLNKLLDTELIKEVYFKDFFVQ
;
A
#
# COMPACT_ATOMS: atom_id res chain seq x y z
N THR A 1 -3.02 -10.17 -1.75
CA THR A 1 -4.03 -9.59 -2.64
C THR A 1 -3.57 -9.67 -4.09
N SER A 2 -4.45 -10.13 -4.97
CA SER A 2 -4.18 -10.21 -6.41
C SER A 2 -5.00 -9.16 -7.14
N ASN A 3 -4.36 -8.46 -8.07
CA ASN A 3 -4.99 -7.43 -8.88
C ASN A 3 -4.67 -7.63 -10.35
N VAL A 4 -5.62 -7.25 -11.19
CA VAL A 4 -5.45 -7.22 -12.64
C VAL A 4 -5.43 -5.77 -13.08
N TYR A 5 -4.47 -5.41 -13.89
CA TYR A 5 -4.39 -4.07 -14.48
C TYR A 5 -4.00 -4.18 -15.95
N GLU A 6 -4.34 -3.15 -16.70
CA GLU A 6 -4.11 -3.13 -18.14
C GLU A 6 -3.12 -2.03 -18.51
N GLU A 7 -2.27 -2.34 -19.48
CA GLU A 7 -1.40 -1.36 -20.10
C GLU A 7 -1.51 -1.55 -21.60
N GLY A 8 -2.12 -0.58 -22.28
CA GLY A 8 -2.49 -0.73 -23.69
C GLY A 8 -3.54 -1.82 -23.86
N SER A 9 -3.27 -2.82 -24.71
CA SER A 9 -4.16 -3.95 -24.93
C SER A 9 -3.74 -5.22 -24.16
N VAL A 10 -2.74 -5.10 -23.27
CA VAL A 10 -2.17 -6.23 -22.52
C VAL A 10 -2.63 -6.17 -21.08
N GLN A 11 -3.14 -7.30 -20.58
CA GLN A 11 -3.48 -7.44 -19.17
C GLN A 11 -2.29 -7.99 -18.39
N HIS A 12 -2.02 -7.38 -17.25
CA HIS A 12 -1.00 -7.83 -16.33
C HIS A 12 -1.62 -8.19 -14.99
N ILE A 13 -1.01 -9.12 -14.28
CA ILE A 13 -1.46 -9.55 -12.96
C ILE A 13 -0.39 -9.17 -11.94
N ALA A 14 -0.80 -8.47 -10.89
CA ALA A 14 0.04 -8.18 -9.74
C ALA A 14 -0.50 -8.90 -8.53
N ARG A 15 0.37 -9.65 -7.85
CA ARG A 15 0.06 -10.28 -6.58
C ARG A 15 0.91 -9.62 -5.52
N ILE A 16 0.28 -8.88 -4.63
CA ILE A 16 0.97 -8.07 -3.65
C ILE A 16 0.32 -8.28 -2.29
N HIS A 17 1.14 -8.59 -1.30
CA HIS A 17 0.70 -8.74 0.09
C HIS A 17 1.49 -7.75 0.95
N VAL A 18 0.78 -6.89 1.64
CA VAL A 18 1.36 -5.74 2.34
C VAL A 18 1.15 -5.85 3.84
N SER A 19 2.18 -5.45 4.59
CA SER A 19 2.07 -5.21 6.02
C SER A 19 2.54 -3.79 6.31
N LEU A 20 1.92 -3.13 7.28
CA LEU A 20 2.26 -1.77 7.64
C LEU A 20 3.15 -1.72 8.87
N GLY A 21 4.22 -0.92 8.81
CA GLY A 21 5.03 -0.59 9.96
C GLY A 21 4.55 0.72 10.56
N VAL A 22 4.11 0.68 11.81
CA VAL A 22 3.49 1.81 12.51
C VAL A 22 4.35 2.23 13.68
N ASP A 23 4.49 3.54 13.89
CA ASP A 23 5.20 4.10 15.03
C ASP A 23 4.45 3.76 16.32
N GLN A 24 5.12 3.08 17.23
CA GLN A 24 4.56 2.67 18.52
C GLN A 24 5.19 3.39 19.71
N SER A 25 5.92 4.46 19.48
CA SER A 25 6.60 5.20 20.53
C SER A 25 5.64 5.87 21.52
N SER A 26 4.45 6.23 21.08
CA SER A 26 3.38 6.72 21.95
C SER A 26 2.27 5.68 22.02
N LYS A 27 2.07 5.09 23.19
CA LYS A 27 1.03 4.08 23.39
C LYS A 27 -0.35 4.63 23.08
N LYS A 28 -0.63 5.86 23.52
CA LYS A 28 -1.91 6.52 23.30
C LYS A 28 -2.20 6.72 21.81
N GLU A 29 -1.21 7.20 21.08
CA GLU A 29 -1.35 7.43 19.63
C GLU A 29 -1.48 6.11 18.86
N TYR A 30 -0.73 5.10 19.26
CA TYR A 30 -0.79 3.79 18.64
C TYR A 30 -2.16 3.14 18.86
N GLU A 31 -2.71 3.22 20.06
CA GLU A 31 -4.06 2.69 20.34
C GLU A 31 -5.14 3.41 19.52
N ALA A 32 -5.03 4.73 19.41
CA ALA A 32 -5.94 5.51 18.58
C ALA A 32 -5.83 5.11 17.10
N PHE A 33 -4.61 4.87 16.62
CA PHE A 33 -4.38 4.39 15.26
C PHE A 33 -5.01 3.01 15.04
N THR A 34 -4.87 2.10 16.00
CA THR A 34 -5.43 0.75 15.89
C THR A 34 -6.94 0.79 15.72
N THR A 35 -7.61 1.66 16.46
CA THR A 35 -9.05 1.88 16.34
C THR A 35 -9.40 2.44 14.96
N LEU A 36 -8.68 3.47 14.54
CA LEU A 36 -8.87 4.11 13.25
C LEU A 36 -8.68 3.11 12.10
N TYR A 37 -7.65 2.29 12.20
CA TYR A 37 -7.36 1.23 11.22
C TYR A 37 -8.51 0.24 11.13
N SER A 38 -9.00 -0.27 12.29
CA SER A 38 -10.08 -1.25 12.34
C SER A 38 -11.37 -0.72 11.72
N GLU A 39 -11.65 0.57 11.92
CA GLU A 39 -12.87 1.20 11.42
C GLU A 39 -12.80 1.51 9.93
N ASN A 40 -11.59 1.48 9.33
CA ASN A 40 -11.38 1.91 7.94
C ASN A 40 -10.68 0.86 7.08
N ILE A 41 -10.77 -0.41 7.44
CA ILE A 41 -10.09 -1.50 6.72
C ILE A 41 -10.44 -1.49 5.23
N ALA A 42 -11.71 -1.35 4.90
CA ALA A 42 -12.16 -1.36 3.50
C ALA A 42 -11.62 -0.16 2.72
N LEU A 43 -11.61 1.02 3.34
CA LEU A 43 -11.05 2.24 2.74
C LEU A 43 -9.55 2.10 2.49
N ILE A 44 -8.84 1.54 3.47
CA ILE A 44 -7.39 1.32 3.36
C ILE A 44 -7.10 0.35 2.21
N ARG A 45 -7.84 -0.75 2.16
CA ARG A 45 -7.68 -1.74 1.09
C ARG A 45 -7.93 -1.12 -0.29
N ASN A 46 -9.00 -0.34 -0.41
CA ASN A 46 -9.34 0.33 -1.66
C ASN A 46 -8.25 1.31 -2.10
N GLU A 47 -7.68 2.04 -1.16
CA GLU A 47 -6.60 2.99 -1.46
C GLU A 47 -5.36 2.28 -1.97
N ILE A 48 -4.99 1.16 -1.34
CA ILE A 48 -3.85 0.35 -1.79
C ILE A 48 -4.10 -0.19 -3.20
N ILE A 49 -5.29 -0.69 -3.46
CA ILE A 49 -5.68 -1.18 -4.80
C ILE A 49 -5.57 -0.05 -5.82
N GLN A 50 -6.02 1.15 -5.45
CA GLN A 50 -5.98 2.31 -6.35
C GLN A 50 -4.54 2.69 -6.69
N VAL A 51 -3.65 2.70 -5.70
CA VAL A 51 -2.23 2.97 -5.93
C VAL A 51 -1.64 1.95 -6.92
N ILE A 52 -1.95 0.67 -6.73
CA ILE A 52 -1.47 -0.39 -7.61
C ILE A 52 -1.98 -0.19 -9.04
N ARG A 53 -3.25 0.16 -9.19
CA ARG A 53 -3.87 0.38 -10.51
C ARG A 53 -3.30 1.57 -11.25
N GLU A 54 -2.74 2.53 -10.55
CA GLU A 54 -2.09 3.71 -11.15
C GLU A 54 -0.70 3.40 -11.70
N GLN A 55 -0.15 2.22 -11.41
CA GLN A 55 1.17 1.84 -11.88
C GLN A 55 1.11 1.22 -13.27
N THR A 56 2.19 1.38 -14.04
CA THR A 56 2.37 0.66 -15.28
C THR A 56 3.20 -0.61 -15.04
N TYR A 57 3.10 -1.57 -15.95
CA TYR A 57 3.94 -2.77 -15.88
C TYR A 57 5.42 -2.40 -15.91
N SER A 58 5.79 -1.43 -16.74
CA SER A 58 7.16 -0.93 -16.83
C SER A 58 7.68 -0.42 -15.49
N MET A 59 6.86 0.34 -14.77
CA MET A 59 7.22 0.85 -13.43
C MET A 59 7.36 -0.29 -12.42
N MET A 60 6.45 -1.24 -12.44
CA MET A 60 6.40 -2.35 -11.49
C MET A 60 7.52 -3.37 -11.72
N SER A 61 8.09 -3.41 -12.92
CA SER A 61 9.16 -4.34 -13.27
C SER A 61 10.56 -3.81 -12.93
N LYS A 62 10.68 -2.56 -12.50
CA LYS A 62 11.98 -1.98 -12.17
C LYS A 62 12.49 -2.49 -10.82
N ALA A 63 13.81 -2.45 -10.65
CA ALA A 63 14.45 -2.92 -9.42
C ALA A 63 14.01 -2.13 -8.18
N ASP A 64 13.67 -0.84 -8.34
CA ASP A 64 13.25 0.03 -7.24
C ASP A 64 11.73 0.11 -7.08
N ALA A 65 10.98 -0.75 -7.78
CA ALA A 65 9.51 -0.71 -7.78
C ALA A 65 8.92 -0.83 -6.38
N GLN A 66 9.43 -1.77 -5.58
CA GLN A 66 8.92 -1.97 -4.22
C GLN A 66 9.15 -0.76 -3.34
N THR A 67 10.32 -0.14 -3.42
CA THR A 67 10.65 1.06 -2.63
C THR A 67 9.72 2.21 -2.99
N LYS A 68 9.53 2.46 -4.27
CA LYS A 68 8.67 3.54 -4.75
C LYS A 68 7.21 3.29 -4.41
N LEU A 69 6.73 2.09 -4.65
CA LEU A 69 5.35 1.72 -4.35
C LEU A 69 5.08 1.80 -2.84
N GLY A 70 6.02 1.32 -2.02
CA GLY A 70 5.91 1.41 -0.57
C GLY A 70 5.80 2.85 -0.07
N SER A 71 6.65 3.74 -0.59
CA SER A 71 6.60 5.16 -0.23
C SER A 71 5.27 5.81 -0.62
N GLU A 72 4.78 5.48 -1.80
CA GLU A 72 3.48 5.99 -2.27
C GLU A 72 2.35 5.52 -1.37
N ILE A 73 2.33 4.23 -1.01
CA ILE A 73 1.31 3.67 -0.13
C ILE A 73 1.36 4.35 1.24
N VAL A 74 2.55 4.51 1.83
CA VAL A 74 2.72 5.20 3.11
C VAL A 74 2.11 6.60 3.05
N ASN A 75 2.48 7.37 2.04
CA ASN A 75 2.01 8.75 1.89
C ASN A 75 0.49 8.82 1.70
N ARG A 76 -0.05 7.94 0.87
CA ARG A 76 -1.48 7.92 0.57
C ARG A 76 -2.31 7.50 1.77
N LEU A 77 -1.86 6.50 2.52
CA LEU A 77 -2.58 6.03 3.71
C LEU A 77 -2.50 7.04 4.86
N ASN A 78 -1.35 7.66 5.08
CA ASN A 78 -1.23 8.72 6.09
C ASN A 78 -2.16 9.89 5.77
N LYS A 79 -2.26 10.27 4.52
CA LYS A 79 -3.16 11.33 4.08
C LYS A 79 -4.62 10.93 4.26
N LEU A 80 -4.97 9.71 3.86
CA LEU A 80 -6.33 9.19 3.96
C LEU A 80 -6.81 9.16 5.40
N LEU A 81 -5.95 8.72 6.33
CA LEU A 81 -6.28 8.56 7.74
C LEU A 81 -5.94 9.78 8.59
N ASP A 82 -5.41 10.84 7.97
CA ASP A 82 -4.98 12.05 8.65
C ASP A 82 -4.03 11.75 9.82
N THR A 83 -3.00 10.97 9.53
CA THR A 83 -2.00 10.55 10.52
C THR A 83 -0.60 10.60 9.90
N GLU A 84 0.43 10.52 10.75
CA GLU A 84 1.82 10.40 10.34
C GLU A 84 2.44 9.11 10.91
N LEU A 85 1.63 8.25 11.50
CA LEU A 85 2.13 7.09 12.24
C LEU A 85 2.58 5.93 11.36
N ILE A 86 2.12 5.85 10.10
CA ILE A 86 2.57 4.80 9.18
C ILE A 86 3.95 5.19 8.66
N LYS A 87 4.97 4.40 8.98
CA LYS A 87 6.36 4.70 8.62
C LYS A 87 6.86 3.87 7.46
N GLU A 88 6.42 2.62 7.36
CA GLU A 88 6.92 1.69 6.37
C GLU A 88 5.83 0.76 5.87
N VAL A 89 6.05 0.24 4.68
CA VAL A 89 5.26 -0.83 4.11
C VAL A 89 6.20 -1.99 3.81
N TYR A 90 5.84 -3.17 4.29
CA TYR A 90 6.58 -4.40 4.03
C TYR A 90 5.79 -5.24 3.04
N PHE A 91 6.47 -5.73 2.01
CA PHE A 91 5.87 -6.62 1.02
C PHE A 91 6.25 -8.06 1.36
N LYS A 92 5.26 -8.86 1.77
CA LYS A 92 5.45 -10.29 2.01
C LYS A 92 5.45 -11.05 0.70
N ASP A 93 4.75 -10.52 -0.28
CA ASP A 93 4.58 -11.13 -1.59
C ASP A 93 4.52 -10.01 -2.60
N PHE A 94 5.41 -10.02 -3.57
CA PHE A 94 5.44 -9.02 -4.62
C PHE A 94 5.76 -9.70 -5.94
N PHE A 95 4.72 -10.00 -6.68
CA PHE A 95 4.81 -10.70 -7.94
C PHE A 95 4.06 -9.92 -9.01
N VAL A 96 4.74 -9.65 -10.11
CA VAL A 96 4.16 -8.93 -11.25
C VAL A 96 4.39 -9.76 -12.51
N GLN A 97 3.33 -10.00 -13.23
CA GLN A 97 3.35 -10.85 -14.43
C GLN A 97 2.84 -10.10 -15.66
#